data_52c7fb91993099b984a068be4a5312ca
#
_entry.id   52c7fb91993099b984a068be4a5312ca
#
_cell.length_a   1.000
_cell.length_b   1.000
_cell.length_c   1.000
_cell.angle_alpha   90.00
_cell.angle_beta   90.00
_cell.angle_gamma   90.00
#
_symmetry.space_group_name_H-M   'P 1'
#
loop_
_entity.id
_entity.type
_entity.pdbx_description
1 polymer ?
#
loop_
_entity_poly.entity_id
_entity_poly.type
_entity_poly.pdbx_seq_one_letter_code
_entity_poly.pdbx_strand_id
1 'polypeptide(L)'
;MIYEIISTGSNGNAVVINKRILIDCGVPFKKLTDVYKELSIVLLTHIHSDHFNRRTIKKLAADRPTLRFACGGWLVPDVVKCGVEKRNIDVVESGNMYDYKSFKICPITLYHDVENIGYRMFMNGEKLIYATDTYTLDGITAKNYDLYMIEANYTDEELKQRLTEKRRNGDYAYEERVPHTHLSKSQADNFIIENGGTFADFVYLHMHGGGDNDGNG
;
A
#
# COMPACT_ATOMS: atom_id res chain seq x y z
N MET A 1 -0.21 -9.04 -15.02
CA MET A 1 0.02 -9.34 -13.57
C MET A 1 -1.32 -9.62 -12.92
N ILE A 2 -1.45 -10.69 -12.10
CA ILE A 2 -2.71 -11.01 -11.40
C ILE A 2 -2.66 -10.35 -10.01
N TYR A 3 -3.73 -9.69 -9.62
CA TYR A 3 -3.84 -9.11 -8.28
C TYR A 3 -5.23 -9.32 -7.69
N GLU A 4 -5.30 -9.27 -6.36
CA GLU A 4 -6.54 -9.34 -5.59
C GLU A 4 -6.48 -8.27 -4.49
N ILE A 5 -7.46 -7.39 -4.47
CA ILE A 5 -7.60 -6.38 -3.42
C ILE A 5 -8.47 -6.98 -2.32
N ILE A 6 -7.83 -7.44 -1.25
CA ILE A 6 -8.54 -7.96 -0.06
C ILE A 6 -9.26 -6.81 0.66
N SER A 7 -8.60 -5.66 0.73
CA SER A 7 -9.14 -4.44 1.31
C SER A 7 -8.26 -3.25 0.93
N THR A 8 -8.85 -2.06 0.86
CA THR A 8 -8.15 -0.78 0.71
C THR A 8 -8.89 0.32 1.47
N GLY A 9 -8.15 1.31 1.98
CA GLY A 9 -8.66 2.44 2.76
C GLY A 9 -8.50 2.29 4.26
N SER A 10 -9.07 3.23 5.02
CA SER A 10 -8.92 3.34 6.48
C SER A 10 -9.39 2.12 7.28
N ASN A 11 -10.18 1.23 6.68
CA ASN A 11 -10.61 -0.03 7.29
C ASN A 11 -9.59 -1.17 7.17
N GLY A 12 -8.46 -0.89 6.53
CA GLY A 12 -7.33 -1.81 6.37
C GLY A 12 -6.94 -2.00 4.92
N ASN A 13 -5.64 -2.09 4.69
CA ASN A 13 -5.02 -2.27 3.39
C ASN A 13 -4.35 -3.65 3.32
N ALA A 14 -4.65 -4.38 2.26
CA ALA A 14 -4.06 -5.68 1.96
C ALA A 14 -4.30 -6.00 0.48
N VAL A 15 -3.24 -6.10 -0.29
CA VAL A 15 -3.28 -6.45 -1.71
C VAL A 15 -2.41 -7.66 -1.96
N VAL A 16 -2.94 -8.67 -2.62
CA VAL A 16 -2.19 -9.89 -2.98
C VAL A 16 -1.81 -9.85 -4.44
N ILE A 17 -0.52 -10.01 -4.73
CA ILE A 17 0.01 -10.08 -6.09
C ILE A 17 0.41 -11.54 -6.40
N ASN A 18 -0.06 -12.04 -7.54
CA ASN A 18 0.20 -13.39 -8.04
C ASN A 18 0.03 -14.49 -6.97
N LYS A 19 -0.96 -14.34 -6.07
CA LYS A 19 -1.28 -15.24 -4.95
C LYS A 19 -0.17 -15.44 -3.91
N ARG A 20 1.00 -14.83 -4.08
CA ARG A 20 2.19 -15.11 -3.28
C ARG A 20 2.77 -13.94 -2.52
N ILE A 21 2.48 -12.73 -2.92
CA ILE A 21 3.04 -11.52 -2.34
C ILE A 21 1.91 -10.72 -1.75
N LEU A 22 1.92 -10.52 -0.44
CA LEU A 22 0.98 -9.63 0.24
C LEU A 22 1.65 -8.27 0.40
N ILE A 23 1.02 -7.21 -0.07
CA ILE A 23 1.42 -5.83 0.20
C ILE A 23 0.48 -5.28 1.26
N ASP A 24 1.06 -4.87 2.37
CA ASP A 24 0.43 -4.50 3.63
C ASP A 24 -0.41 -5.61 4.29
N CYS A 25 -0.58 -5.47 5.57
CA CYS A 25 -1.27 -6.43 6.42
C CYS A 25 -2.15 -5.68 7.45
N GLY A 26 -2.97 -4.74 6.95
CA GLY A 26 -3.81 -3.88 7.79
C GLY A 26 -5.17 -4.47 8.16
N VAL A 27 -5.45 -5.68 7.71
CA VAL A 27 -6.77 -6.32 7.86
C VAL A 27 -6.78 -7.37 8.98
N PRO A 28 -7.96 -7.69 9.55
CA PRO A 28 -8.11 -8.86 10.41
C PRO A 28 -7.74 -10.16 9.68
N PHE A 29 -7.10 -11.10 10.38
CA PHE A 29 -6.63 -12.38 9.82
C PHE A 29 -7.72 -13.15 9.06
N LYS A 30 -8.98 -13.04 9.48
CA LYS A 30 -10.13 -13.67 8.83
C LYS A 30 -10.22 -13.32 7.33
N LYS A 31 -9.83 -12.10 6.95
CA LYS A 31 -9.83 -11.68 5.53
C LYS A 31 -8.71 -12.34 4.71
N LEU A 32 -7.71 -12.94 5.34
CA LEU A 32 -6.57 -13.59 4.66
C LEU A 32 -6.66 -15.12 4.63
N THR A 33 -7.70 -15.72 5.19
CA THR A 33 -7.81 -17.19 5.36
C THR A 33 -7.68 -17.97 4.07
N ASP A 34 -8.13 -17.42 2.97
CA ASP A 34 -8.13 -18.10 1.66
C ASP A 34 -6.79 -18.00 0.92
N VAL A 35 -5.97 -17.00 1.30
CA VAL A 35 -4.71 -16.70 0.59
C VAL A 35 -3.44 -16.96 1.42
N TYR A 36 -3.49 -16.86 2.76
CA TYR A 36 -2.29 -16.81 3.60
C TYR A 36 -1.37 -18.05 3.48
N LYS A 37 -1.93 -19.21 3.12
CA LYS A 37 -1.14 -20.45 2.97
C LYS A 37 -0.21 -20.43 1.76
N GLU A 38 -0.58 -19.69 0.73
CA GLU A 38 0.19 -19.56 -0.51
C GLU A 38 1.22 -18.42 -0.47
N LEU A 39 1.11 -17.52 0.50
CA LEU A 39 2.02 -16.36 0.62
C LEU A 39 3.46 -16.82 0.82
N SER A 40 4.39 -16.20 0.14
CA SER A 40 5.83 -16.39 0.29
C SER A 40 6.48 -15.20 0.99
N ILE A 41 5.89 -14.00 0.89
CA ILE A 41 6.41 -12.79 1.48
C ILE A 41 5.29 -11.78 1.77
N VAL A 42 5.49 -10.97 2.79
CA VAL A 42 4.69 -9.77 3.11
C VAL A 42 5.59 -8.56 2.94
N LEU A 43 5.18 -7.61 2.12
CA LEU A 43 5.83 -6.31 1.93
C LEU A 43 5.07 -5.28 2.77
N LEU A 44 5.74 -4.66 3.74
CA LEU A 44 5.12 -3.68 4.63
C LEU A 44 5.57 -2.27 4.26
N THR A 45 4.64 -1.35 4.19
CA THR A 45 4.90 0.04 3.82
C THR A 45 5.25 0.90 5.03
N HIS A 46 4.38 0.96 6.04
CA HIS A 46 4.53 1.79 7.24
C HIS A 46 3.75 1.25 8.44
N ILE A 47 3.78 1.97 9.57
CA ILE A 47 3.34 1.47 10.90
C ILE A 47 1.86 1.68 11.20
N HIS A 48 1.11 2.46 10.44
CA HIS A 48 -0.30 2.72 10.73
C HIS A 48 -1.11 1.43 10.80
N SER A 49 -2.11 1.39 11.68
CA SER A 49 -2.86 0.17 12.02
C SER A 49 -3.65 -0.43 10.86
N ASP A 50 -4.01 0.40 9.90
CA ASP A 50 -4.69 0.01 8.66
C ASP A 50 -3.72 -0.51 7.57
N HIS A 51 -2.40 -0.50 7.84
CA HIS A 51 -1.34 -1.15 7.05
C HIS A 51 -0.59 -2.21 7.85
N PHE A 52 -0.56 -2.07 9.17
CA PHE A 52 0.21 -2.92 10.08
C PHE A 52 -0.67 -3.45 11.22
N ASN A 53 -1.48 -4.47 10.96
CA ASN A 53 -2.29 -5.11 11.99
C ASN A 53 -1.45 -6.11 12.79
N ARG A 54 -1.02 -5.71 13.99
CA ARG A 54 -0.15 -6.50 14.87
C ARG A 54 -0.69 -7.89 15.17
N ARG A 55 -2.02 -8.03 15.33
CA ARG A 55 -2.66 -9.33 15.64
C ARG A 55 -2.58 -10.27 14.44
N THR A 56 -2.82 -9.74 13.25
CA THR A 56 -2.75 -10.50 12.00
C THR A 56 -1.32 -10.91 11.68
N ILE A 57 -0.35 -10.00 11.80
CA ILE A 57 1.07 -10.33 11.60
C ILE A 57 1.53 -11.40 12.60
N LYS A 58 1.16 -11.28 13.88
CA LYS A 58 1.46 -12.30 14.90
C LYS A 58 0.88 -13.68 14.53
N LYS A 59 -0.34 -13.71 14.02
CA LYS A 59 -0.98 -14.95 13.59
C LYS A 59 -0.28 -15.56 12.37
N LEU A 60 0.07 -14.73 11.38
CA LEU A 60 0.84 -15.15 10.20
C LEU A 60 2.21 -15.73 10.61
N ALA A 61 2.94 -15.06 11.50
CA ALA A 61 4.24 -15.53 11.97
C ALA A 61 4.14 -16.89 12.70
N ALA A 62 3.09 -17.08 13.50
CA ALA A 62 2.87 -18.34 14.22
C ALA A 62 2.47 -19.49 13.27
N ASP A 63 1.55 -19.24 12.33
CA ASP A 63 1.04 -20.28 11.41
C ASP A 63 2.01 -20.56 10.25
N ARG A 64 2.87 -19.62 9.91
CA ARG A 64 3.81 -19.68 8.80
C ARG A 64 5.22 -19.26 9.24
N PRO A 65 5.95 -20.10 10.02
CA PRO A 65 7.24 -19.75 10.63
C PRO A 65 8.37 -19.43 9.64
N THR A 66 8.16 -19.74 8.36
CA THR A 66 9.12 -19.44 7.28
C THR A 66 8.67 -18.31 6.36
N LEU A 67 7.52 -17.70 6.61
CA LEU A 67 7.03 -16.57 5.85
C LEU A 67 7.99 -15.38 6.01
N ARG A 68 8.39 -14.80 4.90
CA ARG A 68 9.28 -13.65 4.90
C ARG A 68 8.50 -12.35 5.03
N PHE A 69 9.14 -11.35 5.63
CA PHE A 69 8.62 -9.99 5.73
C PHE A 69 9.69 -9.03 5.25
N ALA A 70 9.36 -8.17 4.28
CA ALA A 70 10.23 -7.11 3.82
C ALA A 70 9.68 -5.75 4.31
N CYS A 71 10.54 -4.94 4.90
CA CYS A 71 10.16 -3.63 5.43
C CYS A 71 11.35 -2.70 5.58
N GLY A 72 11.11 -1.41 5.73
CA GLY A 72 12.12 -0.44 6.14
C GLY A 72 12.68 -0.75 7.52
N GLY A 73 13.92 -0.33 7.77
CA GLY A 73 14.63 -0.60 9.03
C GLY A 73 13.87 -0.14 10.28
N TRP A 74 13.09 0.93 10.19
CA TRP A 74 12.28 1.48 11.28
C TRP A 74 11.15 0.54 11.74
N LEU A 75 10.61 -0.31 10.86
CA LEU A 75 9.55 -1.28 11.20
C LEU A 75 10.06 -2.56 11.87
N VAL A 76 11.35 -2.87 11.75
CA VAL A 76 11.94 -4.13 12.25
C VAL A 76 11.62 -4.40 13.72
N PRO A 77 11.74 -3.41 14.65
CA PRO A 77 11.41 -3.65 16.05
C PRO A 77 9.96 -4.10 16.26
N ASP A 78 9.02 -3.53 15.50
CA ASP A 78 7.60 -3.83 15.63
C ASP A 78 7.23 -5.16 14.97
N VAL A 79 7.86 -5.51 13.85
CA VAL A 79 7.74 -6.83 13.20
C VAL A 79 8.25 -7.94 14.13
N VAL A 80 9.39 -7.73 14.79
CA VAL A 80 9.93 -8.66 15.79
C VAL A 80 8.99 -8.81 17.00
N LYS A 81 8.40 -7.71 17.50
CA LYS A 81 7.39 -7.75 18.58
C LYS A 81 6.14 -8.55 18.21
N CYS A 82 5.86 -8.67 16.92
CA CYS A 82 4.79 -9.54 16.41
C CYS A 82 5.18 -11.02 16.35
N GLY A 83 6.40 -11.39 16.74
CA GLY A 83 6.88 -12.78 16.78
C GLY A 83 7.52 -13.26 15.47
N VAL A 84 7.78 -12.39 14.53
CA VAL A 84 8.53 -12.73 13.32
C VAL A 84 10.01 -12.89 13.69
N GLU A 85 10.60 -14.04 13.34
CA GLU A 85 12.02 -14.28 13.56
C GLU A 85 12.88 -13.37 12.68
N LYS A 86 13.96 -12.80 13.23
CA LYS A 86 14.84 -11.86 12.52
C LYS A 86 15.36 -12.40 11.19
N ARG A 87 15.63 -13.72 11.09
CA ARG A 87 16.09 -14.37 9.84
C ARG A 87 15.05 -14.33 8.71
N ASN A 88 13.79 -14.08 9.04
CA ASN A 88 12.69 -13.96 8.08
C ASN A 88 12.35 -12.49 7.75
N ILE A 89 13.12 -11.53 8.24
CA ILE A 89 12.93 -10.12 7.96
C ILE A 89 14.00 -9.66 6.98
N ASP A 90 13.54 -9.16 5.84
CA ASP A 90 14.37 -8.48 4.85
C ASP A 90 14.27 -6.97 5.10
N VAL A 91 15.37 -6.39 5.55
CA VAL A 91 15.46 -4.93 5.67
C VAL A 91 15.72 -4.36 4.28
N VAL A 92 14.82 -3.51 3.82
CA VAL A 92 14.91 -2.91 2.50
C VAL A 92 15.06 -1.40 2.59
N GLU A 93 15.79 -0.84 1.63
CA GLU A 93 16.09 0.59 1.52
C GLU A 93 15.67 1.12 0.16
N SER A 94 15.12 2.33 0.13
CA SER A 94 14.69 2.98 -1.11
C SER A 94 15.83 3.10 -2.13
N GLY A 95 15.50 2.83 -3.39
CA GLY A 95 16.43 2.88 -4.51
C GLY A 95 17.24 1.60 -4.74
N ASN A 96 17.31 0.68 -3.78
CA ASN A 96 18.02 -0.58 -3.93
C ASN A 96 17.12 -1.66 -4.56
N MET A 97 17.72 -2.52 -5.41
CA MET A 97 17.01 -3.64 -6.03
C MET A 97 17.22 -4.91 -5.22
N TYR A 98 16.11 -5.57 -4.86
CA TYR A 98 16.10 -6.85 -4.14
C TYR A 98 15.53 -7.94 -5.05
N ASP A 99 16.28 -9.03 -5.24
CA ASP A 99 15.93 -10.14 -6.14
C ASP A 99 15.46 -11.36 -5.34
N TYR A 100 14.18 -11.70 -5.50
CA TYR A 100 13.54 -12.87 -4.90
C TYR A 100 13.41 -14.05 -5.89
N LYS A 101 14.25 -14.10 -6.93
CA LYS A 101 14.25 -15.11 -8.01
C LYS A 101 13.04 -15.03 -8.94
N SER A 102 11.82 -15.16 -8.42
CA SER A 102 10.58 -15.09 -9.21
C SER A 102 10.08 -13.68 -9.45
N PHE A 103 10.56 -12.70 -8.69
CA PHE A 103 10.25 -11.28 -8.83
C PHE A 103 11.35 -10.43 -8.20
N LYS A 104 11.36 -9.15 -8.54
CA LYS A 104 12.25 -8.15 -7.93
C LYS A 104 11.41 -7.01 -7.39
N ILE A 105 11.92 -6.37 -6.33
CA ILE A 105 11.36 -5.13 -5.81
C ILE A 105 12.42 -4.05 -5.75
N CYS A 106 11.98 -2.80 -5.91
CA CYS A 106 12.77 -1.62 -5.61
C CYS A 106 11.89 -0.70 -4.76
N PRO A 107 12.14 -0.61 -3.44
CA PRO A 107 11.40 0.32 -2.60
C PRO A 107 11.60 1.75 -3.05
N ILE A 108 10.60 2.58 -2.87
CA ILE A 108 10.62 4.02 -3.13
C ILE A 108 10.20 4.78 -1.88
N THR A 109 10.85 5.88 -1.58
CA THR A 109 10.45 6.74 -0.46
C THR A 109 9.11 7.40 -0.78
N LEU A 110 8.18 7.34 0.15
CA LEU A 110 6.91 8.05 0.14
C LEU A 110 6.87 9.04 1.31
N TYR A 111 6.04 10.06 1.17
CA TYR A 111 6.00 11.20 2.10
C TYR A 111 4.66 11.23 2.83
N HIS A 112 4.68 10.82 4.08
CA HIS A 112 3.52 10.73 4.98
C HIS A 112 3.86 11.36 6.34
N ASP A 113 2.98 11.25 7.32
CA ASP A 113 3.23 11.70 8.70
C ASP A 113 4.13 10.75 9.51
N VAL A 114 4.41 9.56 8.97
CA VAL A 114 5.40 8.59 9.46
C VAL A 114 6.29 8.12 8.31
N GLU A 115 7.41 7.48 8.65
CA GLU A 115 8.29 6.85 7.63
C GLU A 115 7.52 5.83 6.82
N ASN A 116 7.54 6.00 5.48
CA ASN A 116 6.74 5.22 4.54
C ASN A 116 7.55 4.89 3.28
N ILE A 117 7.32 3.70 2.74
CA ILE A 117 7.84 3.25 1.45
C ILE A 117 6.73 2.67 0.58
N GLY A 118 6.81 2.94 -0.71
CA GLY A 118 6.11 2.19 -1.74
C GLY A 118 7.04 1.17 -2.41
N TYR A 119 6.54 0.48 -3.41
CA TYR A 119 7.29 -0.57 -4.09
C TYR A 119 7.14 -0.47 -5.61
N ARG A 120 8.27 -0.48 -6.32
CA ARG A 120 8.30 -0.90 -7.71
C ARG A 120 8.54 -2.41 -7.73
N MET A 121 7.75 -3.13 -8.52
CA MET A 121 7.85 -4.58 -8.63
C MET A 121 8.03 -4.99 -10.09
N PHE A 122 8.84 -6.03 -10.30
CA PHE A 122 9.17 -6.54 -11.63
C PHE A 122 9.03 -8.06 -11.60
N MET A 123 8.16 -8.60 -12.45
CA MET A 123 7.97 -10.04 -12.57
C MET A 123 7.40 -10.43 -13.94
N ASN A 124 7.90 -11.52 -14.50
CA ASN A 124 7.45 -12.06 -15.79
C ASN A 124 7.47 -11.03 -16.94
N GLY A 125 8.39 -10.06 -16.91
CA GLY A 125 8.47 -8.97 -17.89
C GLY A 125 7.52 -7.81 -17.62
N GLU A 126 6.59 -7.91 -16.68
CA GLU A 126 5.67 -6.85 -16.27
C GLU A 126 6.21 -6.02 -15.11
N LYS A 127 5.79 -4.77 -15.03
CA LYS A 127 6.19 -3.78 -14.04
C LYS A 127 4.98 -3.20 -13.32
N LEU A 128 5.05 -3.14 -12.00
CA LEU A 128 4.02 -2.54 -11.13
C LEU A 128 4.64 -1.47 -10.25
N ILE A 129 3.91 -0.40 -10.01
CA ILE A 129 4.18 0.54 -8.93
C ILE A 129 3.02 0.52 -7.91
N TYR A 130 3.37 0.40 -6.62
CA TYR A 130 2.45 0.50 -5.49
C TYR A 130 2.86 1.70 -4.63
N ALA A 131 1.99 2.69 -4.54
CA ALA A 131 2.24 3.90 -3.75
C ALA A 131 0.95 4.34 -3.06
N THR A 132 0.94 4.26 -1.74
CA THR A 132 -0.18 4.66 -0.88
C THR A 132 0.33 5.46 0.30
N ASP A 133 -0.54 6.29 0.86
CA ASP A 133 -0.25 7.15 2.00
C ASP A 133 0.97 8.06 1.74
N THR A 134 0.80 8.94 0.76
CA THR A 134 1.78 9.95 0.39
C THR A 134 1.09 11.21 -0.09
N TYR A 135 1.62 12.38 0.27
CA TYR A 135 1.04 13.64 -0.22
C TYR A 135 1.60 14.07 -1.59
N THR A 136 2.66 13.41 -2.07
CA THR A 136 3.27 13.71 -3.37
C THR A 136 3.94 12.49 -3.99
N LEU A 137 4.01 12.48 -5.32
CA LEU A 137 4.81 11.55 -6.12
C LEU A 137 5.92 12.28 -6.89
N ASP A 138 6.23 13.53 -6.50
CA ASP A 138 7.27 14.32 -7.14
C ASP A 138 8.64 13.61 -7.06
N GLY A 139 9.36 13.60 -8.17
CA GLY A 139 10.64 12.90 -8.28
C GLY A 139 10.54 11.38 -8.46
N ILE A 140 9.34 10.79 -8.37
CA ILE A 140 9.10 9.39 -8.64
C ILE A 140 8.74 9.22 -10.12
N THR A 141 9.39 8.28 -10.78
CA THR A 141 9.11 7.94 -12.17
C THR A 141 8.72 6.47 -12.30
N ALA A 142 7.71 6.17 -13.11
CA ALA A 142 7.27 4.80 -13.42
C ALA A 142 6.87 4.67 -14.89
N LYS A 143 7.76 5.13 -15.79
CA LYS A 143 7.48 5.19 -17.23
C LYS A 143 7.20 3.81 -17.81
N ASN A 144 6.06 3.71 -18.52
CA ASN A 144 5.62 2.50 -19.21
C ASN A 144 5.55 1.28 -18.26
N TYR A 145 4.99 1.48 -17.05
CA TYR A 145 4.64 0.35 -16.20
C TYR A 145 3.29 -0.22 -16.65
N ASP A 146 3.09 -1.50 -16.39
CA ASP A 146 1.90 -2.24 -16.82
C ASP A 146 0.75 -2.06 -15.82
N LEU A 147 1.05 -1.83 -14.54
CA LEU A 147 0.05 -1.64 -13.50
C LEU A 147 0.46 -0.52 -12.52
N TYR A 148 -0.46 0.41 -12.30
CA TYR A 148 -0.35 1.51 -11.35
C TYR A 148 -1.34 1.31 -10.22
N MET A 149 -0.86 1.02 -9.02
CA MET A 149 -1.63 0.97 -7.79
C MET A 149 -1.30 2.21 -6.96
N ILE A 150 -2.09 3.25 -7.12
CA ILE A 150 -1.80 4.59 -6.60
C ILE A 150 -2.93 5.04 -5.69
N GLU A 151 -2.58 5.66 -4.57
CA GLU A 151 -3.55 6.31 -3.71
C GLU A 151 -4.34 7.39 -4.47
N ALA A 152 -5.64 7.47 -4.18
CA ALA A 152 -6.51 8.57 -4.60
C ALA A 152 -7.48 8.86 -3.45
N ASN A 153 -6.96 9.43 -2.35
CA ASN A 153 -7.69 9.51 -1.08
C ASN A 153 -8.91 10.42 -1.14
N TYR A 154 -8.85 11.52 -1.87
CA TYR A 154 -9.92 12.51 -1.93
C TYR A 154 -10.00 13.18 -3.31
N THR A 155 -11.17 13.72 -3.64
CA THR A 155 -11.32 14.75 -4.69
C THR A 155 -11.32 16.14 -4.05
N ASP A 156 -10.86 17.15 -4.81
CA ASP A 156 -10.80 18.53 -4.33
C ASP A 156 -12.20 19.04 -3.95
N GLU A 157 -13.24 18.62 -4.69
CA GLU A 157 -14.63 18.96 -4.45
C GLU A 157 -15.14 18.37 -3.12
N GLU A 158 -14.91 17.07 -2.89
CA GLU A 158 -15.33 16.40 -1.66
C GLU A 158 -14.62 16.98 -0.44
N LEU A 159 -13.33 17.24 -0.53
CA LEU A 159 -12.56 17.86 0.55
C LEU A 159 -13.11 19.25 0.89
N LYS A 160 -13.38 20.07 -0.13
CA LYS A 160 -13.95 21.42 0.04
C LYS A 160 -15.33 21.37 0.68
N GLN A 161 -16.18 20.43 0.26
CA GLN A 161 -17.51 20.25 0.85
C GLN A 161 -17.41 19.88 2.33
N ARG A 162 -16.62 18.87 2.69
CA ARG A 162 -16.42 18.43 4.08
C ARG A 162 -15.87 19.56 4.97
N LEU A 163 -14.88 20.30 4.50
CA LEU A 163 -14.34 21.45 5.22
C LEU A 163 -15.39 22.53 5.46
N THR A 164 -16.22 22.80 4.45
CA THR A 164 -17.31 23.79 4.55
C THR A 164 -18.36 23.38 5.58
N GLU A 165 -18.78 22.12 5.54
CA GLU A 165 -19.76 21.56 6.48
C GLU A 165 -19.24 21.59 7.93
N LYS A 166 -17.99 21.17 8.15
CA LYS A 166 -17.38 21.18 9.49
C LYS A 166 -17.24 22.60 10.04
N ARG A 167 -16.77 23.54 9.23
CA ARG A 167 -16.71 24.96 9.64
C ARG A 167 -18.08 25.53 9.99
N ARG A 168 -19.12 25.16 9.22
CA ARG A 168 -20.51 25.60 9.50
C ARG A 168 -21.06 25.03 10.81
N ASN A 169 -20.66 23.78 11.13
CA ASN A 169 -21.11 23.11 12.35
C ASN A 169 -20.26 23.45 13.59
N GLY A 170 -19.12 24.15 13.41
CA GLY A 170 -18.16 24.40 14.49
C GLY A 170 -17.35 23.17 14.91
N ASP A 171 -17.31 22.15 14.06
CA ASP A 171 -16.56 20.91 14.30
C ASP A 171 -15.08 21.08 14.00
N TYR A 172 -14.23 20.28 14.66
CA TYR A 172 -12.83 20.23 14.35
C TYR A 172 -12.60 19.64 12.95
N ALA A 173 -11.93 20.42 12.09
CA ALA A 173 -11.67 20.06 10.69
C ALA A 173 -10.29 19.36 10.53
N TYR A 174 -10.20 18.08 10.91
CA TYR A 174 -8.97 17.29 10.68
C TYR A 174 -8.66 17.13 9.19
N GLU A 175 -9.64 17.30 8.33
CA GLU A 175 -9.53 17.25 6.87
C GLU A 175 -8.56 18.30 6.31
N GLU A 176 -8.25 19.35 7.06
CA GLU A 176 -7.21 20.32 6.68
C GLU A 176 -5.81 19.70 6.57
N ARG A 177 -5.57 18.56 7.24
CA ARG A 177 -4.31 17.81 7.16
C ARG A 177 -4.22 16.85 5.98
N VAL A 178 -5.37 16.45 5.42
CA VAL A 178 -5.42 15.44 4.36
C VAL A 178 -4.51 15.76 3.17
N PRO A 179 -4.48 17.00 2.62
CA PRO A 179 -3.58 17.33 1.52
C PRO A 179 -2.08 17.31 1.88
N HIS A 180 -1.74 17.23 3.15
CA HIS A 180 -0.35 17.16 3.64
C HIS A 180 0.08 15.73 3.96
N THR A 181 -0.81 14.76 3.85
CA THR A 181 -0.56 13.36 4.18
C THR A 181 -0.98 12.38 3.09
N HIS A 182 -1.89 12.79 2.20
CA HIS A 182 -2.49 11.94 1.19
C HIS A 182 -2.56 12.61 -0.19
N LEU A 183 -2.61 11.78 -1.23
CA LEU A 183 -2.74 12.20 -2.61
C LEU A 183 -4.21 12.46 -2.97
N SER A 184 -4.46 13.56 -3.69
CA SER A 184 -5.75 13.75 -4.35
C SER A 184 -5.87 12.84 -5.58
N LYS A 185 -7.11 12.59 -5.99
CA LYS A 185 -7.38 11.87 -7.23
C LYS A 185 -6.75 12.55 -8.44
N SER A 186 -6.79 13.89 -8.51
CA SER A 186 -6.21 14.65 -9.61
C SER A 186 -4.69 14.49 -9.71
N GLN A 187 -3.98 14.41 -8.57
CA GLN A 187 -2.54 14.13 -8.54
C GLN A 187 -2.23 12.70 -9.01
N ALA A 188 -3.04 11.72 -8.57
CA ALA A 188 -2.91 10.34 -9.03
C ALA A 188 -3.14 10.21 -10.55
N ASP A 189 -4.20 10.84 -11.06
CA ASP A 189 -4.51 10.87 -12.50
C ASP A 189 -3.36 11.46 -13.31
N ASN A 190 -2.82 12.61 -12.90
CA ASN A 190 -1.69 13.25 -13.56
C ASN A 190 -0.46 12.35 -13.59
N PHE A 191 -0.13 11.71 -12.46
CA PHE A 191 1.00 10.78 -12.40
C PHE A 191 0.82 9.58 -13.35
N ILE A 192 -0.38 9.01 -13.40
CA ILE A 192 -0.70 7.88 -14.29
C ILE A 192 -0.63 8.31 -15.76
N ILE A 193 -1.20 9.47 -16.11
CA ILE A 193 -1.17 10.01 -17.48
C ILE A 193 0.26 10.30 -17.92
N GLU A 194 1.07 10.89 -17.07
CA GLU A 194 2.45 11.24 -17.38
C GLU A 194 3.37 10.02 -17.54
N ASN A 195 3.08 8.92 -16.83
CA ASN A 195 3.94 7.75 -16.74
C ASN A 195 3.41 6.55 -17.52
N GLY A 196 2.10 6.40 -17.66
CA GLY A 196 1.46 5.25 -18.28
C GLY A 196 1.66 5.16 -19.77
N GLY A 197 1.76 3.93 -20.28
CA GLY A 197 1.70 3.62 -21.70
C GLY A 197 0.27 3.37 -22.16
N THR A 198 0.07 3.13 -23.45
CA THR A 198 -1.25 2.94 -24.10
C THR A 198 -2.07 1.79 -23.49
N PHE A 199 -1.43 0.80 -22.88
CA PHE A 199 -2.06 -0.41 -22.33
C PHE A 199 -1.84 -0.55 -20.83
N ALA A 200 -1.52 0.54 -20.14
CA ALA A 200 -1.32 0.51 -18.69
C ALA A 200 -2.66 0.38 -17.96
N ASP A 201 -2.75 -0.59 -17.05
CA ASP A 201 -3.84 -0.70 -16.09
C ASP A 201 -3.57 0.17 -14.86
N PHE A 202 -4.64 0.60 -14.19
CA PHE A 202 -4.49 1.31 -12.94
C PHE A 202 -5.61 0.97 -11.95
N VAL A 203 -5.28 1.10 -10.67
CA VAL A 203 -6.18 0.91 -9.53
C VAL A 203 -5.96 2.05 -8.55
N TYR A 204 -7.04 2.73 -8.18
CA TYR A 204 -6.99 3.68 -7.07
C TYR A 204 -7.06 2.93 -5.75
N LEU A 205 -6.10 3.25 -4.89
CA LEU A 205 -6.04 2.74 -3.52
C LEU A 205 -6.49 3.82 -2.52
N HIS A 206 -6.86 3.41 -1.32
CA HIS A 206 -7.09 4.27 -0.16
C HIS A 206 -8.11 5.40 -0.43
N MET A 207 -9.13 5.13 -1.23
CA MET A 207 -10.22 6.08 -1.51
C MET A 207 -11.04 6.32 -0.25
N HIS A 208 -11.26 7.59 0.10
CA HIS A 208 -12.11 7.95 1.23
C HIS A 208 -13.56 8.07 0.74
N GLY A 209 -14.50 7.28 1.29
CA GLY A 209 -15.93 7.38 0.99
C GLY A 209 -16.46 6.51 -0.14
N GLY A 210 -15.67 5.62 -0.70
CA GLY A 210 -16.15 4.55 -1.58
C GLY A 210 -16.72 3.41 -0.74
N GLY A 211 -18.05 3.31 -0.65
CA GLY A 211 -18.70 2.08 -0.21
C GLY A 211 -18.23 0.91 -1.07
N ASP A 212 -18.26 -0.28 -0.49
CA ASP A 212 -17.88 -1.56 -1.07
C ASP A 212 -18.06 -1.60 -2.60
N ASN A 213 -16.96 -1.48 -3.34
CA ASN A 213 -16.94 -1.95 -4.71
C ASN A 213 -16.82 -3.48 -4.63
N ASP A 214 -17.96 -4.13 -4.49
CA ASP A 214 -18.11 -5.52 -4.87
C ASP A 214 -17.71 -5.62 -6.35
N GLY A 215 -16.49 -6.06 -6.58
CA GLY A 215 -15.97 -6.34 -7.91
C GLY A 215 -16.80 -7.45 -8.56
N ASN A 216 -17.71 -7.07 -9.42
CA ASN A 216 -18.29 -7.92 -10.44
C ASN A 216 -17.88 -7.36 -11.80
N GLY A 217 -17.02 -8.10 -12.48
CA GLY A 217 -16.59 -7.84 -13.85
C GLY A 217 -15.57 -8.88 -14.26
#